data_a6343b5b19c3b0959526e564836181b4
#
_entry.id   a6343b5b19c3b0959526e564836181b4
#
_cell.length_a   1.000
_cell.length_b   1.000
_cell.length_c   1.000
_cell.angle_alpha   90.00
_cell.angle_beta   90.00
_cell.angle_gamma   90.00
#
_symmetry.space_group_name_H-M   'P 1'
#
loop_
_entity.id
_entity.type
_entity.pdbx_description
1 polymer ?
#
loop_
_entity_poly.entity_id
_entity_poly.type
_entity_poly.pdbx_seq_one_letter_code
_entity_poly.pdbx_strand_id
1 'polypeptide(L)'
;MNERPVVFVGHVSMDLVETPVGSNFQPGGGALYAALAARTVYKNVRLVTAIGRDFEFLDVLKPFPMSGIGRYDMPSTRFHIRYDERWNAHYLEAKLGVGAKIGVKSIPNAWLRSDLVLHFAPMRPTKVLRMVRHVRDKCPNALISLNTWDGYIKQGRKAREALKKLAGEVDFFILNDEEVKALAGVRSITRAVEALNARTLVVTLGELGAIISSEELGVQMVPALKLPGGSVVDTTGAGDSWCGAFLATYVATEDLMKAVTVASIIAGLKCQGWGPSKLLELRFETPDEAIEHVVSMRDGFLQRKLTDFIS
;
A
#
# COMPACT_ATOMS: atom_id res chain seq x y z
N MET A 1 15.45 -13.84 -17.39
CA MET A 1 14.85 -14.57 -16.23
C MET A 1 13.42 -14.08 -16.06
N ASN A 2 12.44 -14.99 -15.90
CA ASN A 2 11.06 -14.54 -15.61
C ASN A 2 11.05 -13.88 -14.23
N GLU A 3 10.71 -12.60 -14.16
CA GLU A 3 10.54 -11.88 -12.90
C GLU A 3 9.50 -12.57 -12.01
N ARG A 4 9.77 -12.69 -10.70
CA ARG A 4 8.85 -13.24 -9.71
C ARG A 4 7.52 -12.46 -9.75
N PRO A 5 6.35 -13.10 -9.77
CA PRO A 5 5.10 -12.38 -9.73
C PRO A 5 4.86 -11.77 -8.35
N VAL A 6 4.52 -10.48 -8.30
CA VAL A 6 4.07 -9.80 -7.08
C VAL A 6 2.55 -9.65 -7.14
N VAL A 7 1.86 -10.27 -6.20
CA VAL A 7 0.39 -10.37 -6.18
C VAL A 7 -0.17 -9.49 -5.07
N PHE A 8 -1.06 -8.58 -5.40
CA PHE A 8 -1.78 -7.74 -4.44
C PHE A 8 -3.21 -8.25 -4.26
N VAL A 9 -3.64 -8.44 -3.02
CA VAL A 9 -4.95 -9.00 -2.68
C VAL A 9 -5.74 -8.04 -1.81
N GLY A 10 -6.93 -7.64 -2.24
CA GLY A 10 -7.78 -6.77 -1.45
C GLY A 10 -8.83 -6.02 -2.27
N HIS A 11 -9.38 -4.98 -1.65
CA HIS A 11 -10.46 -4.21 -2.24
C HIS A 11 -10.00 -3.33 -3.40
N VAL A 12 -10.86 -3.29 -4.42
CA VAL A 12 -10.98 -2.22 -5.40
C VAL A 12 -12.34 -1.58 -5.17
N SER A 13 -12.42 -0.26 -5.18
CA SER A 13 -13.61 0.49 -4.82
C SER A 13 -13.89 1.65 -5.78
N MET A 14 -15.07 2.23 -5.64
CA MET A 14 -15.45 3.53 -6.22
C MET A 14 -15.65 4.49 -5.06
N ASP A 15 -14.81 5.50 -4.98
CA ASP A 15 -14.71 6.36 -3.82
C ASP A 15 -15.11 7.80 -4.15
N LEU A 16 -15.97 8.39 -3.30
CA LEU A 16 -16.14 9.83 -3.26
C LEU A 16 -15.15 10.38 -2.22
N VAL A 17 -14.22 11.20 -2.66
CA VAL A 17 -13.19 11.79 -1.81
C VAL A 17 -13.34 13.30 -1.79
N GLU A 18 -13.44 13.86 -0.58
CA GLU A 18 -13.44 15.30 -0.31
C GLU A 18 -12.15 15.67 0.41
N THR A 19 -11.42 16.67 -0.09
CA THR A 19 -10.18 17.19 0.48
C THR A 19 -10.27 18.71 0.64
N PRO A 20 -9.34 19.37 1.34
CA PRO A 20 -9.33 20.84 1.44
C PRO A 20 -9.23 21.55 0.07
N VAL A 21 -8.76 20.84 -0.98
CA VAL A 21 -8.61 21.44 -2.31
C VAL A 21 -9.76 21.10 -3.28
N GLY A 22 -10.73 20.27 -2.87
CA GLY A 22 -11.89 19.93 -3.70
C GLY A 22 -12.45 18.53 -3.44
N SER A 23 -13.26 18.02 -4.36
CA SER A 23 -13.82 16.68 -4.30
C SER A 23 -13.71 15.95 -5.64
N ASN A 24 -13.61 14.62 -5.58
CA ASN A 24 -13.54 13.78 -6.78
C ASN A 24 -14.20 12.41 -6.56
N PHE A 25 -14.90 11.92 -7.58
CA PHE A 25 -15.36 10.54 -7.65
C PHE A 25 -14.36 9.74 -8.48
N GLN A 26 -13.77 8.70 -7.88
CA GLN A 26 -12.55 8.09 -8.40
C GLN A 26 -12.46 6.59 -8.08
N PRO A 27 -11.65 5.83 -8.85
CA PRO A 27 -11.30 4.48 -8.46
C PRO A 27 -10.41 4.48 -7.22
N GLY A 28 -10.64 3.55 -6.32
CA GLY A 28 -9.92 3.42 -5.07
C GLY A 28 -9.75 1.98 -4.63
N GLY A 29 -9.45 1.82 -3.33
CA GLY A 29 -9.21 0.54 -2.68
C GLY A 29 -7.74 0.21 -2.53
N GLY A 30 -7.36 -0.26 -1.34
CA GLY A 30 -5.96 -0.47 -0.95
C GLY A 30 -5.18 -1.37 -1.91
N ALA A 31 -5.81 -2.44 -2.41
CA ALA A 31 -5.14 -3.34 -3.35
C ALA A 31 -4.88 -2.70 -4.73
N LEU A 32 -5.76 -1.81 -5.18
CA LEU A 32 -5.56 -1.09 -6.44
C LEU A 32 -4.39 -0.12 -6.33
N TYR A 33 -4.37 0.72 -5.27
CA TYR A 33 -3.28 1.65 -5.04
C TYR A 33 -1.94 0.94 -4.91
N ALA A 34 -1.88 -0.14 -4.11
CA ALA A 34 -0.66 -0.92 -3.93
C ALA A 34 -0.18 -1.55 -5.25
N ALA A 35 -1.09 -2.17 -6.02
CA ALA A 35 -0.73 -2.81 -7.29
C ALA A 35 -0.27 -1.79 -8.34
N LEU A 36 -0.93 -0.63 -8.44
CA LEU A 36 -0.53 0.43 -9.37
C LEU A 36 0.80 1.06 -8.97
N ALA A 37 1.02 1.30 -7.67
CA ALA A 37 2.30 1.80 -7.17
C ALA A 37 3.45 0.83 -7.43
N ALA A 38 3.24 -0.48 -7.20
CA ALA A 38 4.22 -1.51 -7.54
C ALA A 38 4.58 -1.48 -9.03
N ARG A 39 3.60 -1.27 -9.91
CA ARG A 39 3.81 -1.20 -11.37
C ARG A 39 4.65 -0.01 -11.83
N THR A 40 4.83 0.99 -10.99
CA THR A 40 5.70 2.12 -11.36
C THR A 40 7.17 1.71 -11.43
N VAL A 41 7.58 0.65 -10.72
CA VAL A 41 8.98 0.20 -10.59
C VAL A 41 9.18 -1.30 -10.86
N TYR A 42 8.11 -2.05 -11.17
CA TYR A 42 8.17 -3.51 -11.37
C TYR A 42 7.13 -3.97 -12.40
N LYS A 43 7.51 -4.88 -13.30
CA LYS A 43 6.65 -5.26 -14.45
C LYS A 43 5.65 -6.36 -14.14
N ASN A 44 6.05 -7.42 -13.42
CA ASN A 44 5.20 -8.61 -13.19
C ASN A 44 4.32 -8.46 -11.97
N VAL A 45 3.36 -7.53 -12.03
CA VAL A 45 2.40 -7.25 -10.97
C VAL A 45 1.03 -7.84 -11.30
N ARG A 46 0.38 -8.45 -10.31
CA ARG A 46 -0.94 -9.07 -10.42
C ARG A 46 -1.87 -8.56 -9.33
N LEU A 47 -3.17 -8.55 -9.61
CA LEU A 47 -4.20 -8.09 -8.70
C LEU A 47 -5.24 -9.19 -8.46
N VAL A 48 -5.55 -9.47 -7.19
CA VAL A 48 -6.66 -10.33 -6.77
C VAL A 48 -7.70 -9.47 -6.08
N THR A 49 -8.85 -9.34 -6.71
CA THR A 49 -9.94 -8.49 -6.22
C THR A 49 -11.31 -8.97 -6.70
N ALA A 50 -12.35 -8.26 -6.28
CA ALA A 50 -13.71 -8.47 -6.74
C ALA A 50 -14.36 -7.12 -7.08
N ILE A 51 -15.02 -7.03 -8.23
CA ILE A 51 -15.78 -5.86 -8.69
C ILE A 51 -17.23 -6.24 -8.97
N GLY A 52 -18.13 -5.29 -8.78
CA GLY A 52 -19.53 -5.40 -9.18
C GLY A 52 -19.73 -5.12 -10.67
N ARG A 53 -20.96 -5.36 -11.17
CA ARG A 53 -21.32 -4.97 -12.54
C ARG A 53 -21.40 -3.45 -12.72
N ASP A 54 -21.59 -2.73 -11.63
CA ASP A 54 -21.66 -1.27 -11.53
C ASP A 54 -20.30 -0.58 -11.44
N PHE A 55 -19.18 -1.32 -11.56
CA PHE A 55 -17.86 -0.73 -11.51
C PHE A 55 -17.55 0.06 -12.79
N GLU A 56 -17.43 1.37 -12.65
CA GLU A 56 -17.32 2.31 -13.77
C GLU A 56 -15.88 2.48 -14.29
N PHE A 57 -14.86 2.21 -13.46
CA PHE A 57 -13.45 2.52 -13.74
C PHE A 57 -12.69 1.30 -14.30
N LEU A 58 -13.21 0.60 -15.31
CA LEU A 58 -12.60 -0.63 -15.83
C LEU A 58 -11.19 -0.42 -16.40
N ASP A 59 -10.88 0.78 -16.85
CA ASP A 59 -9.57 1.10 -17.46
C ASP A 59 -8.39 0.96 -16.48
N VAL A 60 -8.61 1.24 -15.20
CA VAL A 60 -7.55 1.08 -14.19
C VAL A 60 -7.16 -0.39 -13.96
N LEU A 61 -7.99 -1.33 -14.40
CA LEU A 61 -7.77 -2.76 -14.26
C LEU A 61 -7.05 -3.38 -15.47
N LYS A 62 -7.04 -2.70 -16.63
CA LYS A 62 -6.39 -3.18 -17.86
C LYS A 62 -4.94 -3.62 -17.69
N PRO A 63 -4.13 -2.98 -16.81
CA PRO A 63 -2.74 -3.40 -16.59
C PRO A 63 -2.57 -4.78 -15.94
N PHE A 64 -3.64 -5.38 -15.41
CA PHE A 64 -3.55 -6.62 -14.62
C PHE A 64 -4.20 -7.81 -15.34
N PRO A 65 -3.68 -9.05 -15.14
CA PRO A 65 -4.32 -10.25 -15.63
C PRO A 65 -5.72 -10.42 -15.05
N MET A 66 -6.72 -10.58 -15.90
CA MET A 66 -8.13 -10.69 -15.51
C MET A 66 -8.46 -11.94 -14.69
N SER A 67 -7.59 -12.97 -14.70
CA SER A 67 -7.78 -14.20 -13.94
C SER A 67 -7.82 -14.02 -12.42
N GLY A 68 -7.30 -12.90 -11.90
CA GLY A 68 -7.38 -12.53 -10.47
C GLY A 68 -8.56 -11.63 -10.14
N ILE A 69 -9.35 -11.18 -11.13
CA ILE A 69 -10.42 -10.18 -10.96
C ILE A 69 -11.78 -10.86 -11.06
N GLY A 70 -12.42 -11.12 -9.91
CA GLY A 70 -13.77 -11.66 -9.86
C GLY A 70 -14.82 -10.59 -10.20
N ARG A 71 -15.77 -10.90 -11.09
CA ARG A 71 -16.89 -10.02 -11.42
C ARG A 71 -18.21 -10.65 -10.97
N TYR A 72 -19.00 -9.90 -10.21
CA TYR A 72 -20.20 -10.42 -9.54
C TYR A 72 -21.41 -9.52 -9.77
N ASP A 73 -22.60 -10.11 -9.68
CA ASP A 73 -23.89 -9.40 -9.72
C ASP A 73 -24.23 -8.86 -8.32
N MET A 74 -23.39 -7.97 -7.83
CA MET A 74 -23.50 -7.30 -6.54
C MET A 74 -22.94 -5.88 -6.70
N PRO A 75 -23.33 -4.92 -5.83
CA PRO A 75 -22.74 -3.59 -5.82
C PRO A 75 -21.23 -3.64 -5.53
N SER A 76 -20.47 -2.82 -6.22
CA SER A 76 -19.03 -2.62 -5.95
C SER A 76 -18.78 -2.07 -4.57
N THR A 77 -17.57 -2.27 -4.05
CA THR A 77 -17.12 -1.61 -2.83
C THR A 77 -17.12 -0.10 -3.03
N ARG A 78 -17.59 0.65 -2.04
CA ARG A 78 -17.68 2.12 -2.07
C ARG A 78 -17.25 2.70 -0.74
N PHE A 79 -16.50 3.81 -0.80
CA PHE A 79 -16.19 4.65 0.35
C PHE A 79 -16.58 6.09 0.06
N HIS A 80 -16.99 6.79 1.12
CA HIS A 80 -17.05 8.25 1.13
C HIS A 80 -16.10 8.73 2.21
N ILE A 81 -15.04 9.43 1.80
CA ILE A 81 -13.93 9.84 2.65
C ILE A 81 -13.82 11.36 2.59
N ARG A 82 -13.80 12.00 3.75
CA ARG A 82 -13.54 13.44 3.88
C ARG A 82 -12.25 13.65 4.65
N TYR A 83 -11.38 14.49 4.11
CA TYR A 83 -10.17 14.96 4.79
C TYR A 83 -10.42 16.34 5.40
N ASP A 84 -9.98 16.52 6.65
CA ASP A 84 -9.97 17.83 7.30
C ASP A 84 -8.75 18.68 6.85
N GLU A 85 -8.65 19.92 7.32
CA GLU A 85 -7.56 20.85 7.03
C GLU A 85 -6.16 20.34 7.45
N ARG A 86 -6.11 19.30 8.30
CA ARG A 86 -4.88 18.63 8.75
C ARG A 86 -4.64 17.31 8.03
N TRP A 87 -5.40 17.03 6.98
CA TRP A 87 -5.34 15.80 6.20
C TRP A 87 -5.69 14.53 7.00
N ASN A 88 -6.47 14.65 8.10
CA ASN A 88 -7.00 13.47 8.78
C ASN A 88 -8.22 12.94 8.00
N ALA A 89 -8.24 11.62 7.76
CA ALA A 89 -9.31 10.96 7.04
C ALA A 89 -10.51 10.65 7.94
N HIS A 90 -11.71 11.04 7.51
CA HIS A 90 -12.99 10.72 8.13
C HIS A 90 -13.81 9.88 7.14
N TYR A 91 -14.05 8.61 7.47
CA TYR A 91 -14.88 7.72 6.66
C TYR A 91 -16.35 7.99 6.97
N LEU A 92 -17.04 8.68 6.07
CA LEU A 92 -18.48 8.99 6.20
C LEU A 92 -19.34 7.79 5.80
N GLU A 93 -18.86 6.99 4.84
CA GLU A 93 -19.47 5.75 4.41
C GLU A 93 -18.41 4.69 4.06
N ALA A 94 -18.72 3.42 4.38
CA ALA A 94 -17.89 2.27 4.02
C ALA A 94 -18.81 1.09 3.67
N LYS A 95 -19.08 0.88 2.39
CA LYS A 95 -19.89 -0.24 1.85
C LYS A 95 -18.99 -1.26 1.19
N LEU A 96 -18.78 -2.41 1.83
CA LEU A 96 -17.89 -3.44 1.29
C LEU A 96 -18.43 -4.12 0.04
N GLY A 97 -19.76 -4.21 -0.13
CA GLY A 97 -20.36 -4.79 -1.30
C GLY A 97 -19.72 -6.13 -1.71
N VAL A 98 -19.39 -6.23 -2.99
CA VAL A 98 -18.72 -7.40 -3.58
C VAL A 98 -17.35 -7.70 -2.97
N GLY A 99 -16.67 -6.74 -2.37
CA GLY A 99 -15.39 -6.95 -1.67
C GLY A 99 -15.48 -7.98 -0.55
N ALA A 100 -16.69 -8.23 -0.01
CA ALA A 100 -16.92 -9.32 0.94
C ALA A 100 -16.65 -10.72 0.35
N LYS A 101 -16.71 -10.89 -0.98
CA LYS A 101 -16.47 -12.16 -1.70
C LYS A 101 -14.98 -12.52 -1.82
N ILE A 102 -14.08 -11.54 -1.67
CA ILE A 102 -12.63 -11.80 -1.70
C ILE A 102 -12.30 -12.80 -0.58
N GLY A 103 -11.59 -13.87 -0.93
CA GLY A 103 -11.21 -14.93 0.01
C GLY A 103 -10.21 -15.90 -0.60
N VAL A 104 -9.95 -17.02 0.08
CA VAL A 104 -8.98 -18.03 -0.35
C VAL A 104 -9.17 -18.45 -1.81
N LYS A 105 -10.42 -18.68 -2.23
CA LYS A 105 -10.75 -19.11 -3.60
C LYS A 105 -10.56 -18.00 -4.66
N SER A 106 -10.32 -16.76 -4.25
CA SER A 106 -10.08 -15.66 -5.18
C SER A 106 -8.66 -15.67 -5.74
N ILE A 107 -7.71 -16.32 -5.06
CA ILE A 107 -6.34 -16.47 -5.55
C ILE A 107 -6.32 -17.61 -6.57
N PRO A 108 -5.98 -17.36 -7.86
CA PRO A 108 -5.91 -18.42 -8.86
C PRO A 108 -4.88 -19.49 -8.46
N ASN A 109 -5.26 -20.76 -8.51
CA ASN A 109 -4.38 -21.88 -8.13
C ASN A 109 -3.05 -21.88 -8.93
N ALA A 110 -3.09 -21.47 -10.19
CA ALA A 110 -1.90 -21.36 -11.05
C ALA A 110 -0.89 -20.30 -10.55
N TRP A 111 -1.29 -19.41 -9.63
CA TRP A 111 -0.41 -18.40 -9.04
C TRP A 111 0.21 -18.86 -7.72
N LEU A 112 -0.31 -19.93 -7.09
CA LEU A 112 0.22 -20.53 -5.87
C LEU A 112 1.46 -21.38 -6.20
N ARG A 113 2.61 -20.72 -6.33
CA ARG A 113 3.91 -21.32 -6.68
C ARG A 113 4.93 -21.02 -5.58
N SER A 114 6.02 -21.78 -5.58
CA SER A 114 7.08 -21.68 -4.55
C SER A 114 7.75 -20.30 -4.47
N ASP A 115 7.75 -19.55 -5.57
CA ASP A 115 8.33 -18.22 -5.72
C ASP A 115 7.32 -17.07 -5.50
N LEU A 116 6.14 -17.36 -4.95
CA LEU A 116 5.07 -16.39 -4.77
C LEU A 116 5.49 -15.25 -3.83
N VAL A 117 5.25 -14.02 -4.28
CA VAL A 117 5.27 -12.81 -3.45
C VAL A 117 3.86 -12.25 -3.38
N LEU A 118 3.38 -11.97 -2.16
CA LEU A 118 1.99 -11.59 -1.98
C LEU A 118 1.85 -10.51 -0.92
N HIS A 119 1.05 -9.48 -1.24
CA HIS A 119 0.65 -8.44 -0.30
C HIS A 119 -0.86 -8.52 -0.04
N PHE A 120 -1.24 -8.53 1.22
CA PHE A 120 -2.62 -8.37 1.64
C PHE A 120 -2.88 -6.91 2.03
N ALA A 121 -3.62 -6.18 1.21
CA ALA A 121 -4.15 -4.87 1.54
C ALA A 121 -5.25 -4.98 2.63
N PRO A 122 -5.66 -3.88 3.27
CA PRO A 122 -6.57 -3.91 4.40
C PRO A 122 -7.87 -4.67 4.12
N MET A 123 -8.08 -5.74 4.86
CA MET A 123 -9.31 -6.55 4.88
C MET A 123 -9.56 -7.03 6.32
N ARG A 124 -10.75 -7.62 6.56
CA ARG A 124 -11.10 -8.17 7.88
C ARG A 124 -9.99 -9.12 8.39
N PRO A 125 -9.33 -8.86 9.54
CA PRO A 125 -8.13 -9.58 9.98
C PRO A 125 -8.29 -11.11 10.08
N THR A 126 -9.45 -11.58 10.57
CA THR A 126 -9.73 -13.02 10.65
C THR A 126 -9.88 -13.70 9.28
N LYS A 127 -10.24 -12.94 8.23
CA LYS A 127 -10.27 -13.42 6.84
C LYS A 127 -8.84 -13.51 6.31
N VAL A 128 -8.05 -12.44 6.50
CA VAL A 128 -6.64 -12.40 6.08
C VAL A 128 -5.84 -13.53 6.73
N LEU A 129 -6.00 -13.76 8.03
CA LEU A 129 -5.33 -14.85 8.75
C LEU A 129 -5.59 -16.23 8.11
N ARG A 130 -6.85 -16.50 7.70
CA ARG A 130 -7.16 -17.75 6.98
C ARG A 130 -6.51 -17.81 5.60
N MET A 131 -6.43 -16.67 4.90
CA MET A 131 -5.80 -16.60 3.58
C MET A 131 -4.28 -16.79 3.68
N VAL A 132 -3.62 -16.13 4.64
CA VAL A 132 -2.18 -16.29 4.90
C VAL A 132 -1.85 -17.76 5.18
N ARG A 133 -2.59 -18.41 6.07
CA ARG A 133 -2.38 -19.83 6.39
C ARG A 133 -2.56 -20.74 5.18
N HIS A 134 -3.61 -20.51 4.38
CA HIS A 134 -3.79 -21.26 3.15
C HIS A 134 -2.63 -21.06 2.16
N VAL A 135 -2.09 -19.83 2.04
CA VAL A 135 -0.93 -19.56 1.20
C VAL A 135 0.30 -20.28 1.75
N ARG A 136 0.55 -20.23 3.06
CA ARG A 136 1.66 -20.93 3.70
C ARG A 136 1.58 -22.47 3.53
N ASP A 137 0.37 -23.04 3.62
CA ASP A 137 0.16 -24.48 3.40
C ASP A 137 0.52 -24.90 1.95
N LYS A 138 0.25 -24.04 0.96
CA LYS A 138 0.53 -24.31 -0.47
C LYS A 138 1.91 -23.87 -0.92
N CYS A 139 2.40 -22.79 -0.36
CA CYS A 139 3.64 -22.12 -0.71
C CYS A 139 4.40 -21.74 0.56
N PRO A 140 5.07 -22.68 1.25
CA PRO A 140 5.73 -22.42 2.54
C PRO A 140 6.76 -21.27 2.48
N ASN A 141 7.43 -21.11 1.33
CA ASN A 141 8.46 -20.09 1.10
C ASN A 141 7.92 -18.79 0.46
N ALA A 142 6.59 -18.61 0.38
CA ALA A 142 6.03 -17.37 -0.14
C ALA A 142 6.49 -16.17 0.70
N LEU A 143 6.90 -15.08 0.04
CA LEU A 143 7.14 -13.81 0.71
C LEU A 143 5.80 -13.09 0.90
N ILE A 144 5.39 -12.90 2.15
CA ILE A 144 4.07 -12.33 2.48
C ILE A 144 4.22 -10.98 3.19
N SER A 145 3.59 -9.96 2.64
CA SER A 145 3.46 -8.63 3.22
C SER A 145 2.00 -8.32 3.56
N LEU A 146 1.79 -7.51 4.56
CA LEU A 146 0.46 -7.11 5.04
C LEU A 146 0.48 -5.68 5.56
N ASN A 147 -0.54 -4.90 5.23
CA ASN A 147 -0.91 -3.72 5.99
C ASN A 147 -2.36 -3.86 6.53
N THR A 148 -2.76 -2.95 7.40
CA THR A 148 -4.12 -2.94 7.95
C THR A 148 -4.71 -1.53 7.88
N TRP A 149 -5.85 -1.35 8.49
CA TRP A 149 -6.56 -0.08 8.61
C TRP A 149 -7.04 0.08 10.06
N ASP A 150 -6.91 1.28 10.59
CA ASP A 150 -7.34 1.65 11.95
C ASP A 150 -8.77 1.18 12.28
N GLY A 151 -9.69 1.29 11.32
CA GLY A 151 -11.05 0.77 11.47
C GLY A 151 -11.12 -0.73 11.80
N TYR A 152 -10.17 -1.56 11.34
CA TYR A 152 -10.11 -2.97 11.71
C TYR A 152 -9.52 -3.18 13.11
N ILE A 153 -8.56 -2.37 13.53
CA ILE A 153 -7.99 -2.41 14.90
C ILE A 153 -9.08 -2.06 15.92
N LYS A 154 -9.94 -1.10 15.59
CA LYS A 154 -11.07 -0.65 16.43
C LYS A 154 -12.25 -1.62 16.47
N GLN A 155 -12.33 -2.63 15.60
CA GLN A 155 -13.41 -3.65 15.60
C GLN A 155 -13.43 -4.57 16.83
N GLY A 156 -12.51 -4.40 17.78
CA GLY A 156 -12.50 -5.08 19.05
C GLY A 156 -11.44 -6.17 19.20
N ARG A 157 -11.54 -6.92 20.31
CA ARG A 157 -10.51 -7.87 20.75
C ARG A 157 -10.16 -8.93 19.70
N LYS A 158 -11.16 -9.55 19.08
CA LYS A 158 -10.96 -10.63 18.10
C LYS A 158 -10.16 -10.19 16.88
N ALA A 159 -10.40 -8.96 16.39
CA ALA A 159 -9.67 -8.40 15.26
C ALA A 159 -8.22 -8.10 15.63
N ARG A 160 -7.97 -7.48 16.80
CA ARG A 160 -6.62 -7.21 17.31
C ARG A 160 -5.80 -8.49 17.55
N GLU A 161 -6.43 -9.53 18.11
CA GLU A 161 -5.77 -10.85 18.29
C GLU A 161 -5.38 -11.48 16.95
N ALA A 162 -6.25 -11.36 15.93
CA ALA A 162 -5.93 -11.85 14.59
C ALA A 162 -4.77 -11.05 13.95
N LEU A 163 -4.72 -9.72 14.12
CA LEU A 163 -3.60 -8.89 13.64
C LEU A 163 -2.28 -9.23 14.36
N LYS A 164 -2.31 -9.43 15.68
CA LYS A 164 -1.11 -9.85 16.43
C LYS A 164 -0.59 -11.22 15.98
N LYS A 165 -1.48 -12.16 15.65
CA LYS A 165 -1.07 -13.45 15.07
C LYS A 165 -0.48 -13.28 13.67
N LEU A 166 -1.11 -12.45 12.84
CA LEU A 166 -0.61 -12.14 11.50
C LEU A 166 0.79 -11.52 11.53
N ALA A 167 1.10 -10.66 12.51
CA ALA A 167 2.43 -10.08 12.68
C ALA A 167 3.54 -11.16 12.73
N GLY A 168 3.30 -12.28 13.40
CA GLY A 168 4.25 -13.40 13.47
C GLY A 168 4.18 -14.38 12.28
N GLU A 169 3.14 -14.31 11.44
CA GLU A 169 2.93 -15.26 10.32
C GLU A 169 3.34 -14.67 8.96
N VAL A 170 3.60 -13.34 8.87
CA VAL A 170 4.02 -12.65 7.64
C VAL A 170 5.47 -12.20 7.70
N ASP A 171 6.07 -11.94 6.55
CA ASP A 171 7.45 -11.48 6.46
C ASP A 171 7.57 -9.96 6.70
N PHE A 172 6.62 -9.18 6.14
CA PHE A 172 6.53 -7.75 6.36
C PHE A 172 5.16 -7.37 6.93
N PHE A 173 5.14 -6.79 8.11
CA PHE A 173 3.94 -6.20 8.71
C PHE A 173 4.09 -4.68 8.72
N ILE A 174 3.24 -3.99 7.96
CA ILE A 174 3.36 -2.55 7.69
C ILE A 174 2.18 -1.84 8.36
N LEU A 175 2.48 -0.87 9.20
CA LEU A 175 1.51 -0.07 9.95
C LEU A 175 1.91 1.40 9.91
N ASN A 176 0.97 2.32 10.11
CA ASN A 176 1.33 3.68 10.47
C ASN A 176 1.56 3.82 11.98
N ASP A 177 2.01 4.99 12.41
CA ASP A 177 2.36 5.27 13.81
C ASP A 177 1.16 5.18 14.76
N GLU A 178 -0.04 5.59 14.33
CA GLU A 178 -1.27 5.46 15.12
C GLU A 178 -1.74 4.00 15.20
N GLU A 179 -1.67 3.27 14.10
CA GLU A 179 -2.05 1.87 14.03
C GLU A 179 -1.17 0.98 14.90
N VAL A 180 0.15 1.19 14.87
CA VAL A 180 1.08 0.39 15.69
C VAL A 180 0.84 0.64 17.18
N LYS A 181 0.65 1.89 17.60
CA LYS A 181 0.31 2.27 18.97
C LYS A 181 -1.03 1.66 19.41
N ALA A 182 -2.06 1.78 18.58
CA ALA A 182 -3.39 1.25 18.86
C ALA A 182 -3.41 -0.28 18.96
N LEU A 183 -2.67 -0.99 18.08
CA LEU A 183 -2.57 -2.44 18.09
C LEU A 183 -1.80 -2.96 19.31
N ALA A 184 -0.70 -2.31 19.67
CA ALA A 184 0.09 -2.62 20.85
C ALA A 184 -0.61 -2.23 22.16
N GLY A 185 -1.52 -1.25 22.13
CA GLY A 185 -2.19 -0.70 23.31
C GLY A 185 -1.32 0.23 24.15
N VAL A 186 -0.36 0.92 23.50
CA VAL A 186 0.59 1.84 24.14
C VAL A 186 0.67 3.17 23.39
N ARG A 187 1.20 4.22 24.05
CA ARG A 187 1.33 5.55 23.44
C ARG A 187 2.68 5.80 22.76
N SER A 188 3.72 5.08 23.17
CA SER A 188 5.07 5.23 22.63
C SER A 188 5.28 4.31 21.42
N ILE A 189 5.80 4.85 20.33
CA ILE A 189 6.17 4.07 19.14
C ILE A 189 7.25 3.04 19.50
N THR A 190 8.27 3.40 20.26
CA THR A 190 9.32 2.48 20.69
C THR A 190 8.75 1.28 21.43
N ARG A 191 7.88 1.52 22.44
CA ARG A 191 7.21 0.44 23.15
C ARG A 191 6.25 -0.37 22.26
N ALA A 192 5.64 0.26 21.27
CA ALA A 192 4.76 -0.44 20.33
C ALA A 192 5.55 -1.38 19.42
N VAL A 193 6.70 -0.95 18.92
CA VAL A 193 7.62 -1.76 18.12
C VAL A 193 8.12 -2.97 18.92
N GLU A 194 8.54 -2.76 20.17
CA GLU A 194 8.98 -3.84 21.06
C GLU A 194 7.88 -4.84 21.42
N ALA A 195 6.62 -4.39 21.49
CA ALA A 195 5.49 -5.23 21.90
C ALA A 195 4.92 -6.11 20.77
N LEU A 196 5.26 -5.83 19.51
CA LEU A 196 4.76 -6.58 18.36
C LEU A 196 5.81 -7.57 17.85
N ASN A 197 5.55 -8.85 18.06
CA ASN A 197 6.40 -9.93 17.53
C ASN A 197 6.16 -10.08 16.01
N ALA A 198 6.91 -9.34 15.20
CA ALA A 198 6.90 -9.42 13.74
C ALA A 198 8.30 -9.73 13.21
N ARG A 199 8.42 -10.50 12.12
CA ARG A 199 9.71 -10.79 11.50
C ARG A 199 10.38 -9.51 11.02
N THR A 200 9.65 -8.71 10.25
CA THR A 200 10.00 -7.34 9.93
C THR A 200 8.78 -6.45 10.12
N LEU A 201 8.85 -5.57 11.10
CA LEU A 201 7.86 -4.53 11.33
C LEU A 201 8.30 -3.25 10.63
N VAL A 202 7.42 -2.66 9.86
CA VAL A 202 7.63 -1.35 9.24
C VAL A 202 6.58 -0.38 9.76
N VAL A 203 7.01 0.74 10.33
CA VAL A 203 6.11 1.79 10.82
C VAL A 203 6.29 3.04 9.98
N THR A 204 5.29 3.36 9.15
CA THR A 204 5.31 4.58 8.35
C THR A 204 4.96 5.80 9.21
N LEU A 205 5.72 6.89 9.02
CA LEU A 205 5.62 8.14 9.76
C LEU A 205 5.22 9.33 8.85
N GLY A 206 4.52 9.05 7.75
CA GLY A 206 4.14 10.05 6.76
C GLY A 206 5.36 10.75 6.15
N GLU A 207 5.39 12.07 6.22
CA GLU A 207 6.47 12.89 5.66
C GLU A 207 7.83 12.74 6.39
N LEU A 208 7.85 12.12 7.56
CA LEU A 208 9.09 11.86 8.30
C LEU A 208 9.81 10.61 7.80
N GLY A 209 9.15 9.72 7.08
CA GLY A 209 9.74 8.48 6.57
C GLY A 209 9.16 7.23 7.22
N ALA A 210 10.02 6.26 7.59
CA ALA A 210 9.59 5.03 8.22
C ALA A 210 10.63 4.49 9.23
N ILE A 211 10.13 3.72 10.20
CA ILE A 211 10.95 2.89 11.09
C ILE A 211 10.87 1.45 10.58
N ILE A 212 12.01 0.78 10.45
CA ILE A 212 12.11 -0.66 10.20
C ILE A 212 12.63 -1.31 11.49
N SER A 213 11.99 -2.40 11.89
CA SER A 213 12.46 -3.23 13.00
C SER A 213 12.50 -4.69 12.55
N SER A 214 13.68 -5.31 12.59
CA SER A 214 13.88 -6.74 12.32
C SER A 214 15.00 -7.29 13.19
N GLU A 215 15.08 -8.63 13.31
CA GLU A 215 16.18 -9.28 14.06
C GLU A 215 17.57 -8.95 13.47
N GLU A 216 17.65 -8.87 12.13
CA GLU A 216 18.90 -8.65 11.42
C GLU A 216 19.39 -7.21 11.51
N LEU A 217 18.50 -6.22 11.34
CA LEU A 217 18.86 -4.80 11.27
C LEU A 217 18.71 -4.06 12.62
N GLY A 218 18.07 -4.70 13.61
CA GLY A 218 17.59 -3.99 14.79
C GLY A 218 16.51 -2.97 14.41
N VAL A 219 16.54 -1.79 15.06
CA VAL A 219 15.61 -0.70 14.77
C VAL A 219 16.32 0.40 14.00
N GLN A 220 15.87 0.68 12.79
CA GLN A 220 16.42 1.71 11.91
C GLN A 220 15.34 2.74 11.55
N MET A 221 15.71 4.01 11.46
CA MET A 221 14.86 5.07 10.93
C MET A 221 15.36 5.51 9.55
N VAL A 222 14.48 5.47 8.56
CA VAL A 222 14.78 5.92 7.20
C VAL A 222 13.96 7.18 6.94
N PRO A 223 14.60 8.36 6.81
CA PRO A 223 13.87 9.60 6.55
C PRO A 223 13.28 9.61 5.15
N ALA A 224 12.10 10.20 4.99
CA ALA A 224 11.53 10.43 3.67
C ALA A 224 12.32 11.51 2.92
N LEU A 225 12.45 11.33 1.61
CA LEU A 225 12.94 12.39 0.74
C LEU A 225 11.83 13.44 0.56
N LYS A 226 12.14 14.69 0.89
CA LYS A 226 11.22 15.78 0.59
C LYS A 226 11.14 15.97 -0.92
N LEU A 227 9.95 15.76 -1.49
CA LEU A 227 9.72 15.97 -2.91
C LEU A 227 9.74 17.48 -3.23
N PRO A 228 10.48 17.91 -4.25
CA PRO A 228 10.44 19.29 -4.71
C PRO A 228 9.15 19.56 -5.47
N GLY A 229 8.51 20.68 -5.19
CA GLY A 229 7.34 21.17 -5.94
C GLY A 229 6.08 20.30 -5.76
N GLY A 230 4.94 20.84 -6.04
CA GLY A 230 3.65 20.14 -6.00
C GLY A 230 2.92 20.29 -4.66
N SER A 231 1.67 20.74 -4.76
CA SER A 231 0.73 20.75 -3.66
C SER A 231 0.15 19.36 -3.45
N VAL A 232 -0.14 19.00 -2.23
CA VAL A 232 -0.93 17.81 -1.91
C VAL A 232 -2.35 18.02 -2.40
N VAL A 233 -2.84 17.06 -3.20
CA VAL A 233 -4.20 17.09 -3.78
C VAL A 233 -5.08 16.03 -3.12
N ASP A 234 -4.55 14.81 -2.96
CA ASP A 234 -5.29 13.68 -2.40
C ASP A 234 -4.34 12.67 -1.75
N THR A 235 -4.48 12.45 -0.45
CA THR A 235 -3.68 11.48 0.31
C THR A 235 -4.31 10.08 0.38
N THR A 236 -5.50 9.89 -0.22
CA THR A 236 -6.19 8.58 -0.24
C THR A 236 -5.31 7.52 -0.89
N GLY A 237 -5.09 6.42 -0.19
CA GLY A 237 -4.27 5.32 -0.69
C GLY A 237 -2.75 5.60 -0.72
N ALA A 238 -2.26 6.68 -0.09
CA ALA A 238 -0.82 6.94 0.01
C ALA A 238 -0.09 5.81 0.76
N GLY A 239 -0.63 5.35 1.88
CA GLY A 239 -0.09 4.23 2.64
C GLY A 239 -0.09 2.91 1.86
N ASP A 240 -1.17 2.61 1.14
CA ASP A 240 -1.24 1.43 0.28
C ASP A 240 -0.26 1.53 -0.90
N SER A 241 -0.13 2.71 -1.51
CA SER A 241 0.87 2.98 -2.55
C SER A 241 2.28 2.79 -2.03
N TRP A 242 2.54 3.24 -0.80
CA TRP A 242 3.80 3.00 -0.11
C TRP A 242 4.09 1.49 0.01
N CYS A 243 3.11 0.70 0.48
CA CYS A 243 3.24 -0.76 0.63
C CYS A 243 3.54 -1.44 -0.72
N GLY A 244 2.87 -1.01 -1.78
CA GLY A 244 3.05 -1.56 -3.12
C GLY A 244 4.44 -1.32 -3.68
N ALA A 245 4.90 -0.07 -3.64
CA ALA A 245 6.23 0.32 -4.12
C ALA A 245 7.35 -0.28 -3.24
N PHE A 246 7.15 -0.35 -1.91
CA PHE A 246 8.06 -1.01 -0.98
C PHE A 246 8.29 -2.49 -1.37
N LEU A 247 7.22 -3.27 -1.48
CA LEU A 247 7.34 -4.69 -1.76
C LEU A 247 7.94 -4.94 -3.15
N ALA A 248 7.53 -4.18 -4.16
CA ALA A 248 8.06 -4.29 -5.51
C ALA A 248 9.56 -3.97 -5.59
N THR A 249 9.99 -2.88 -4.92
CA THR A 249 11.40 -2.51 -4.84
C THR A 249 12.21 -3.55 -4.08
N TYR A 250 11.71 -4.04 -2.95
CA TYR A 250 12.38 -5.09 -2.21
C TYR A 250 12.58 -6.37 -3.04
N VAL A 251 11.57 -6.80 -3.78
CA VAL A 251 11.67 -7.97 -4.67
C VAL A 251 12.69 -7.76 -5.78
N ALA A 252 12.83 -6.54 -6.28
CA ALA A 252 13.77 -6.20 -7.34
C ALA A 252 15.22 -6.08 -6.85
N THR A 253 15.45 -5.70 -5.59
CA THR A 253 16.78 -5.28 -5.10
C THR A 253 17.27 -6.02 -3.87
N GLU A 254 16.39 -6.66 -3.11
CA GLU A 254 16.63 -7.26 -1.78
C GLU A 254 17.20 -6.25 -0.75
N ASP A 255 17.02 -4.94 -1.02
CA ASP A 255 17.51 -3.83 -0.19
C ASP A 255 16.32 -3.12 0.50
N LEU A 256 16.22 -3.29 1.82
CA LEU A 256 15.15 -2.69 2.63
C LEU A 256 15.22 -1.15 2.67
N MET A 257 16.43 -0.58 2.71
CA MET A 257 16.61 0.87 2.78
C MET A 257 16.20 1.52 1.47
N LYS A 258 16.59 0.93 0.35
CA LYS A 258 16.16 1.35 -0.99
C LYS A 258 14.65 1.19 -1.14
N ALA A 259 14.08 0.09 -0.66
CA ALA A 259 12.63 -0.15 -0.71
C ALA A 259 11.84 0.93 0.03
N VAL A 260 12.26 1.35 1.24
CA VAL A 260 11.64 2.45 1.98
C VAL A 260 11.77 3.78 1.24
N THR A 261 12.96 4.05 0.69
CA THR A 261 13.22 5.31 -0.04
C THR A 261 12.29 5.43 -1.25
N VAL A 262 12.26 4.41 -2.10
CA VAL A 262 11.39 4.39 -3.31
C VAL A 262 9.91 4.42 -2.94
N ALA A 263 9.50 3.66 -1.92
CA ALA A 263 8.12 3.68 -1.42
C ALA A 263 7.67 5.08 -1.00
N SER A 264 8.53 5.82 -0.29
CA SER A 264 8.26 7.19 0.14
C SER A 264 8.14 8.16 -1.05
N ILE A 265 8.99 7.98 -2.07
CA ILE A 265 8.92 8.75 -3.32
C ILE A 265 7.59 8.50 -4.04
N ILE A 266 7.26 7.25 -4.30
CA ILE A 266 6.05 6.89 -5.08
C ILE A 266 4.78 7.32 -4.33
N ALA A 267 4.71 7.12 -3.02
CA ALA A 267 3.59 7.57 -2.21
C ALA A 267 3.43 9.09 -2.21
N GLY A 268 4.54 9.84 -2.14
CA GLY A 268 4.52 11.29 -2.21
C GLY A 268 4.12 11.82 -3.60
N LEU A 269 4.62 11.22 -4.68
CA LEU A 269 4.20 11.57 -6.05
C LEU A 269 2.72 11.26 -6.28
N LYS A 270 2.20 10.16 -5.74
CA LYS A 270 0.77 9.83 -5.77
C LYS A 270 -0.08 10.95 -5.17
N CYS A 271 0.34 11.55 -4.06
CA CYS A 271 -0.43 12.58 -3.37
C CYS A 271 -0.59 13.89 -4.17
N GLN A 272 0.16 14.09 -5.25
CA GLN A 272 0.08 15.26 -6.13
C GLN A 272 -1.03 15.18 -7.18
N GLY A 273 -1.88 14.16 -7.14
CA GLY A 273 -3.01 14.00 -8.06
C GLY A 273 -4.19 13.28 -7.41
N TRP A 274 -5.36 13.41 -8.04
CA TRP A 274 -6.57 12.73 -7.61
C TRP A 274 -6.51 11.22 -7.86
N GLY A 275 -6.93 10.44 -6.89
CA GLY A 275 -6.99 8.98 -6.99
C GLY A 275 -5.64 8.38 -7.40
N PRO A 276 -5.65 7.38 -8.30
CA PRO A 276 -4.43 6.77 -8.78
C PRO A 276 -3.83 7.44 -10.03
N SER A 277 -4.28 8.66 -10.43
CA SER A 277 -3.88 9.29 -11.70
C SER A 277 -2.37 9.35 -11.89
N LYS A 278 -1.62 9.79 -10.87
CA LYS A 278 -0.16 9.85 -10.94
C LYS A 278 0.49 8.47 -11.06
N LEU A 279 -0.04 7.46 -10.38
CA LEU A 279 0.46 6.08 -10.50
C LEU A 279 0.24 5.48 -11.89
N LEU A 280 -0.78 5.93 -12.62
CA LEU A 280 -1.04 5.52 -13.99
C LEU A 280 -0.08 6.17 -14.99
N GLU A 281 0.44 7.35 -14.69
CA GLU A 281 1.40 8.10 -15.52
C GLU A 281 2.85 7.64 -15.30
N LEU A 282 3.22 7.33 -14.05
CA LEU A 282 4.60 7.03 -13.67
C LEU A 282 5.04 5.65 -14.17
N ARG A 283 6.24 5.57 -14.76
CA ARG A 283 6.93 4.32 -15.12
C ARG A 283 8.43 4.54 -15.02
N PHE A 284 9.07 3.68 -14.27
CA PHE A 284 10.50 3.61 -14.11
C PHE A 284 10.95 2.19 -14.48
N GLU A 285 12.01 2.04 -15.24
CA GLU A 285 12.54 0.73 -15.61
C GLU A 285 13.19 0.03 -14.41
N THR A 286 13.74 0.83 -13.49
CA THR A 286 14.38 0.36 -12.26
C THR A 286 13.97 1.22 -11.06
N PRO A 287 14.07 0.68 -9.82
CA PRO A 287 13.87 1.49 -8.61
C PRO A 287 14.84 2.67 -8.48
N ASP A 288 16.06 2.56 -9.03
CA ASP A 288 17.06 3.64 -9.00
C ASP A 288 16.62 4.85 -9.84
N GLU A 289 15.98 4.64 -10.97
CA GLU A 289 15.41 5.72 -11.79
C GLU A 289 14.38 6.55 -11.04
N ALA A 290 13.60 5.94 -10.13
CA ALA A 290 12.66 6.70 -9.30
C ALA A 290 13.39 7.65 -8.33
N ILE A 291 14.55 7.24 -7.82
CA ILE A 291 15.41 8.08 -6.96
C ILE A 291 16.03 9.20 -7.80
N GLU A 292 16.60 8.87 -8.96
CA GLU A 292 17.21 9.83 -9.89
C GLU A 292 16.21 10.87 -10.37
N HIS A 293 14.96 10.46 -10.64
CA HIS A 293 13.88 11.37 -11.01
C HIS A 293 13.67 12.47 -9.95
N VAL A 294 13.65 12.13 -8.66
CA VAL A 294 13.49 13.14 -7.59
C VAL A 294 14.74 13.98 -7.40
N VAL A 295 15.93 13.40 -7.54
CA VAL A 295 17.19 14.15 -7.48
C VAL A 295 17.25 15.19 -8.61
N SER A 296 16.93 14.80 -9.84
CA SER A 296 16.88 15.71 -10.99
C SER A 296 15.86 16.85 -10.83
N MET A 297 14.71 16.58 -10.21
CA MET A 297 13.75 17.63 -9.87
C MET A 297 14.35 18.67 -8.88
N ARG A 298 15.14 18.22 -7.90
CA ARG A 298 15.80 19.09 -6.92
C ARG A 298 16.84 19.98 -7.59
N ASP A 299 17.67 19.41 -8.44
CA ASP A 299 18.72 20.16 -9.16
C ASP A 299 18.12 21.19 -10.10
N GLY A 300 17.06 20.83 -10.84
CA GLY A 300 16.32 21.78 -11.67
C GLY A 300 15.65 22.91 -10.88
N PHE A 301 15.19 22.66 -9.65
CA PHE A 301 14.62 23.66 -8.76
C PHE A 301 15.69 24.61 -8.19
N LEU A 302 16.85 24.09 -7.81
CA LEU A 302 17.99 24.89 -7.35
C LEU A 302 18.53 25.78 -8.47
N GLN A 303 18.60 25.26 -9.70
CA GLN A 303 19.08 26.02 -10.86
C GLN A 303 18.11 27.16 -11.25
N ARG A 304 16.79 26.96 -11.17
CA ARG A 304 15.80 28.04 -11.38
C ARG A 304 15.87 29.09 -10.28
N LYS A 305 16.05 28.73 -9.02
CA LYS A 305 16.23 29.70 -7.93
C LYS A 305 17.50 30.54 -8.10
N LEU A 306 18.58 29.98 -8.60
CA LEU A 306 19.81 30.73 -8.88
C LEU A 306 19.64 31.70 -10.05
N THR A 307 18.92 31.32 -11.10
CA THR A 307 18.62 32.22 -12.23
C THR A 307 17.69 33.36 -11.85
N ASP A 308 16.76 33.15 -10.90
CA ASP A 308 15.87 34.19 -10.37
C ASP A 308 16.62 35.27 -9.54
N PHE A 309 17.84 34.98 -9.08
CA PHE A 309 18.70 35.92 -8.34
C PHE A 309 19.72 36.64 -9.23
N ILE A 310 19.89 36.22 -10.48
CA ILE A 310 20.90 36.79 -11.42
C ILE A 310 20.24 37.67 -12.49
N SER A 311 18.93 37.69 -12.58
CA SER A 311 18.11 38.56 -13.41
C SER A 311 17.64 39.79 -12.63
#